data_d27bc7e5c04ec87a64f5423c84205779
#
_entry.id   d27bc7e5c04ec87a64f5423c84205779
#
_cell.length_a   1.000
_cell.length_b   1.000
_cell.length_c   1.000
_cell.angle_alpha   90.00
_cell.angle_beta   90.00
_cell.angle_gamma   90.00
#
_symmetry.space_group_name_H-M   'P 1'
#
loop_
_entity.id
_entity.type
_entity.pdbx_description
1 polymer ?
#
loop_
_entity_poly.entity_id
_entity_poly.type
_entity_poly.pdbx_seq_one_letter_code
_entity_poly.pdbx_strand_id
1 'polypeptide(L)'
;MGNIILLKDKEGNRYEFDDTDIIGQGGMGIVYLGRRIDTNGVEIKVAIKEIKAKTKEIIERAQRESQIRLNNENLVRMYAFLESEVNNGDFVYKNYYVVSEYLEGVLLDDIIRGKIENKDGDVFPAIRYFYDSYLHDREKLATEIIKAVLSGVMALHDKGYLHRDIDPTNIMITSDGGIKLIDFGIAKKLSDVSSMERKLTTPGAFVGKPEYSAPELIRGDIEHQGYYTDVYAIGILYYQLLTGHIPFEGSRYDIIKQHLNSKVPLKEITSSVIKRIIKKATEKDYNKRYATVALFRAAIDRPEESKSILKPVVYMGIVAIVLFAVFMLFQYKDQFKITSPNDNEDPYIVQNTDSLKYEEAMRLISFNDRDSIDVGIKEMISLAGQGNQDAMFELAKTYAWIPNDEESNRRKLVLGIEMDSQTRQPVSIEVNRNAFEWLDKAIQASDSCDYRCLYWQSFYFLNGLYVNTDMNMAKQLLKKAHDGAVNAGDSDFLDKVNKTIMQLN
;
A
#
# COMPACT_ATOMS: atom_id res chain seq x y z
N MET A 1 -32.67 -26.07 29.36
CA MET A 1 -31.61 -26.87 28.74
C MET A 1 -31.47 -26.35 27.33
N GLY A 2 -30.28 -25.99 26.95
CA GLY A 2 -30.03 -25.58 25.57
C GLY A 2 -30.11 -26.75 24.60
N ASN A 3 -30.13 -26.45 23.32
CA ASN A 3 -30.10 -27.48 22.27
C ASN A 3 -28.65 -27.75 21.91
N ILE A 4 -28.25 -29.00 21.90
CA ILE A 4 -26.94 -29.40 21.37
C ILE A 4 -27.04 -29.45 19.85
N ILE A 5 -26.24 -28.63 19.20
CA ILE A 5 -26.12 -28.56 17.74
C ILE A 5 -24.92 -29.37 17.30
N LEU A 6 -25.16 -30.30 16.34
CA LEU A 6 -24.14 -31.17 15.78
C LEU A 6 -23.93 -30.82 14.32
N LEU A 7 -22.69 -30.54 13.95
CA LEU A 7 -22.27 -30.18 12.60
C LEU A 7 -21.15 -31.12 12.14
N LYS A 8 -20.95 -31.21 10.82
CA LYS A 8 -19.87 -32.01 10.23
C LYS A 8 -19.30 -31.30 9.02
N ASP A 9 -17.99 -31.27 8.88
CA ASP A 9 -17.34 -30.78 7.68
C ASP A 9 -17.18 -31.89 6.62
N LYS A 10 -16.70 -31.49 5.43
CA LYS A 10 -16.46 -32.39 4.30
C LYS A 10 -15.30 -33.36 4.56
N GLU A 11 -14.42 -33.06 5.49
CA GLU A 11 -13.27 -33.87 5.89
C GLU A 11 -13.64 -34.94 6.92
N GLY A 12 -14.88 -34.89 7.45
CA GLY A 12 -15.42 -35.85 8.42
C GLY A 12 -15.24 -35.44 9.89
N ASN A 13 -14.65 -34.26 10.17
CA ASN A 13 -14.58 -33.75 11.54
C ASN A 13 -15.97 -33.36 12.03
N ARG A 14 -16.25 -33.61 13.31
CA ARG A 14 -17.51 -33.24 13.98
C ARG A 14 -17.31 -32.01 14.83
N TYR A 15 -18.36 -31.19 14.94
CA TYR A 15 -18.39 -29.99 15.74
C TYR A 15 -19.69 -29.99 16.58
N GLU A 16 -19.56 -29.71 17.86
CA GLU A 16 -20.66 -29.77 18.82
C GLU A 16 -20.67 -28.49 19.68
N PHE A 17 -21.82 -27.89 19.87
CA PHE A 17 -21.98 -26.75 20.81
C PHE A 17 -23.40 -26.69 21.36
N ASP A 18 -23.56 -26.11 22.56
CA ASP A 18 -24.84 -25.77 23.14
C ASP A 18 -25.23 -24.33 22.72
N ASP A 19 -26.45 -24.13 22.25
CA ASP A 19 -26.93 -22.80 21.81
C ASP A 19 -27.10 -21.78 22.94
N THR A 20 -26.91 -22.21 24.20
CA THR A 20 -26.87 -21.36 25.39
C THR A 20 -25.44 -21.00 25.84
N ASP A 21 -24.40 -21.70 25.35
CA ASP A 21 -23.00 -21.44 25.74
C ASP A 21 -22.39 -20.31 24.88
N ILE A 22 -22.92 -19.11 25.06
CA ILE A 22 -22.51 -17.94 24.33
C ILE A 22 -21.25 -17.33 24.94
N ILE A 23 -20.18 -17.19 24.14
CA ILE A 23 -18.91 -16.53 24.52
C ILE A 23 -18.78 -15.14 23.94
N GLY A 24 -19.61 -14.75 22.95
CA GLY A 24 -19.61 -13.43 22.36
C GLY A 24 -20.86 -13.17 21.52
N GLN A 25 -21.29 -11.91 21.47
CA GLN A 25 -22.42 -11.48 20.65
C GLN A 25 -22.16 -10.09 20.09
N GLY A 26 -22.36 -9.90 18.79
CA GLY A 26 -22.17 -8.62 18.11
C GLY A 26 -23.02 -8.46 16.87
N GLY A 27 -22.81 -7.38 16.13
CA GLY A 27 -23.54 -7.08 14.90
C GLY A 27 -23.39 -8.14 13.80
N MET A 28 -22.28 -8.87 13.78
CA MET A 28 -21.97 -9.89 12.77
C MET A 28 -22.46 -11.28 13.15
N GLY A 29 -22.87 -11.54 14.39
CA GLY A 29 -23.33 -12.87 14.79
C GLY A 29 -23.25 -13.14 16.29
N ILE A 30 -23.49 -14.39 16.64
CA ILE A 30 -23.30 -14.96 17.98
C ILE A 30 -22.14 -15.94 17.91
N VAL A 31 -21.30 -15.95 18.93
CA VAL A 31 -20.16 -16.86 19.06
C VAL A 31 -20.42 -17.81 20.23
N TYR A 32 -20.38 -19.09 19.97
CA TYR A 32 -20.57 -20.14 20.95
C TYR A 32 -19.25 -20.83 21.29
N LEU A 33 -19.11 -21.29 22.52
CA LEU A 33 -18.08 -22.27 22.87
C LEU A 33 -18.50 -23.63 22.36
N GLY A 34 -17.64 -24.26 21.58
CA GLY A 34 -17.90 -25.59 21.05
C GLY A 34 -16.69 -26.51 21.16
N ARG A 35 -16.86 -27.72 20.64
CA ARG A 35 -15.82 -28.76 20.53
C ARG A 35 -15.70 -29.22 19.08
N ARG A 36 -14.47 -29.39 18.63
CA ARG A 36 -14.16 -30.09 17.37
C ARG A 36 -13.59 -31.45 17.72
N ILE A 37 -14.13 -32.50 17.12
CA ILE A 37 -13.67 -33.88 17.23
C ILE A 37 -13.19 -34.29 15.84
N ASP A 38 -11.89 -34.53 15.68
CA ASP A 38 -11.33 -34.92 14.40
C ASP A 38 -11.62 -36.41 14.08
N THR A 39 -11.22 -36.84 12.87
CA THR A 39 -11.42 -38.23 12.41
C THR A 39 -10.67 -39.28 13.23
N ASN A 40 -9.66 -38.88 14.03
CA ASN A 40 -8.90 -39.73 14.92
C ASN A 40 -9.47 -39.72 16.34
N GLY A 41 -10.54 -38.94 16.59
CA GLY A 41 -11.15 -38.82 17.90
C GLY A 41 -10.48 -37.80 18.83
N VAL A 42 -9.56 -36.98 18.32
CA VAL A 42 -8.94 -35.90 19.11
C VAL A 42 -9.95 -34.75 19.26
N GLU A 43 -10.18 -34.37 20.51
CA GLU A 43 -11.12 -33.28 20.86
C GLU A 43 -10.37 -32.01 21.24
N ILE A 44 -10.80 -30.87 20.70
CA ILE A 44 -10.29 -29.54 21.04
C ILE A 44 -11.45 -28.55 21.18
N LYS A 45 -11.29 -27.56 22.08
CA LYS A 45 -12.21 -26.41 22.17
C LYS A 45 -12.11 -25.54 20.94
N VAL A 46 -13.26 -25.04 20.46
CA VAL A 46 -13.36 -24.14 19.30
C VAL A 46 -14.34 -23.02 19.58
N ALA A 47 -14.16 -21.89 18.90
CA ALA A 47 -15.17 -20.82 18.82
C ALA A 47 -15.98 -21.01 17.54
N ILE A 48 -17.31 -21.04 17.68
CA ILE A 48 -18.27 -21.26 16.58
C ILE A 48 -19.12 -20.00 16.41
N LYS A 49 -18.84 -19.21 15.37
CA LYS A 49 -19.54 -17.96 15.06
C LYS A 49 -20.71 -18.24 14.10
N GLU A 50 -21.94 -18.09 14.56
CA GLU A 50 -23.13 -18.10 13.72
C GLU A 50 -23.28 -16.78 12.98
N ILE A 51 -23.47 -16.81 11.67
CA ILE A 51 -23.65 -15.65 10.82
C ILE A 51 -25.10 -15.20 10.80
N LYS A 52 -25.42 -14.04 11.42
CA LYS A 52 -26.79 -13.52 11.53
C LYS A 52 -27.38 -13.02 10.20
N ALA A 53 -26.59 -12.29 9.41
CA ALA A 53 -27.04 -11.74 8.14
C ALA A 53 -26.82 -12.77 7.03
N LYS A 54 -27.90 -13.10 6.30
CA LYS A 54 -27.92 -14.20 5.34
C LYS A 54 -27.95 -13.70 3.88
N THR A 55 -27.37 -12.52 3.61
CA THR A 55 -27.16 -12.11 2.23
C THR A 55 -26.05 -12.94 1.59
N LYS A 56 -26.16 -13.18 0.28
CA LYS A 56 -25.19 -13.99 -0.45
C LYS A 56 -23.75 -13.48 -0.27
N GLU A 57 -23.58 -12.17 -0.26
CA GLU A 57 -22.30 -11.50 -0.11
C GLU A 57 -21.64 -11.77 1.26
N ILE A 58 -22.43 -11.75 2.34
CA ILE A 58 -21.95 -12.02 3.69
C ILE A 58 -21.56 -13.49 3.84
N ILE A 59 -22.34 -14.40 3.24
CA ILE A 59 -22.06 -15.84 3.27
C ILE A 59 -20.76 -16.14 2.50
N GLU A 60 -20.65 -15.65 1.26
CA GLU A 60 -19.44 -15.83 0.43
C GLU A 60 -18.19 -15.25 1.10
N ARG A 61 -18.35 -14.16 1.84
CA ARG A 61 -17.30 -13.53 2.60
C ARG A 61 -16.86 -14.40 3.77
N ALA A 62 -17.78 -14.88 4.60
CA ALA A 62 -17.49 -15.78 5.70
C ALA A 62 -16.89 -17.11 5.20
N GLN A 63 -17.33 -17.61 4.06
CA GLN A 63 -16.76 -18.79 3.43
C GLN A 63 -15.32 -18.56 2.99
N ARG A 64 -15.01 -17.41 2.37
CA ARG A 64 -13.63 -17.03 2.00
C ARG A 64 -12.73 -16.90 3.22
N GLU A 65 -13.20 -16.24 4.28
CA GLU A 65 -12.47 -16.09 5.55
C GLU A 65 -12.05 -17.45 6.12
N SER A 66 -12.97 -18.40 6.17
CA SER A 66 -12.70 -19.74 6.68
C SER A 66 -11.68 -20.55 5.87
N GLN A 67 -11.49 -20.18 4.60
CA GLN A 67 -10.50 -20.80 3.70
C GLN A 67 -9.09 -20.23 3.88
N ILE A 68 -8.95 -19.12 4.59
CA ILE A 68 -7.66 -18.50 4.91
C ILE A 68 -6.99 -19.33 6.01
N ARG A 69 -6.44 -20.46 5.62
CA ARG A 69 -5.68 -21.34 6.54
C ARG A 69 -4.26 -20.83 6.71
N LEU A 70 -4.08 -19.91 7.63
CA LEU A 70 -2.77 -19.37 8.01
C LEU A 70 -2.35 -19.97 9.35
N ASN A 71 -1.06 -20.30 9.45
CA ASN A 71 -0.43 -20.67 10.71
C ASN A 71 0.52 -19.53 11.09
N ASN A 72 0.02 -18.62 11.91
CA ASN A 72 0.78 -17.49 12.44
C ASN A 72 0.39 -17.30 13.91
N GLU A 73 1.36 -17.10 14.78
CA GLU A 73 1.12 -16.96 16.23
C GLU A 73 0.24 -15.76 16.60
N ASN A 74 0.23 -14.73 15.75
CA ASN A 74 -0.54 -13.49 15.96
C ASN A 74 -1.85 -13.43 15.16
N LEU A 75 -2.28 -14.55 14.56
CA LEU A 75 -3.59 -14.69 13.93
C LEU A 75 -4.38 -15.83 14.56
N VAL A 76 -5.69 -15.66 14.68
CA VAL A 76 -6.60 -16.75 15.04
C VAL A 76 -6.58 -17.82 13.94
N ARG A 77 -6.49 -19.06 14.33
CA ARG A 77 -6.51 -20.20 13.40
C ARG A 77 -7.94 -20.53 12.99
N MET A 78 -8.20 -20.53 11.68
CA MET A 78 -9.50 -20.94 11.11
C MET A 78 -9.52 -22.44 10.84
N TYR A 79 -10.65 -23.09 11.20
CA TYR A 79 -10.83 -24.55 11.01
C TYR A 79 -11.80 -24.88 9.92
N ALA A 80 -13.02 -24.29 9.91
CA ALA A 80 -14.05 -24.66 8.96
C ALA A 80 -15.07 -23.53 8.70
N PHE A 81 -15.77 -23.67 7.56
CA PHE A 81 -17.05 -23.05 7.30
C PHE A 81 -18.09 -24.16 7.17
N LEU A 82 -19.16 -24.07 7.96
CA LEU A 82 -20.17 -25.09 8.06
C LEU A 82 -21.54 -24.54 7.71
N GLU A 83 -22.38 -25.42 7.13
CA GLU A 83 -23.78 -25.13 6.82
C GLU A 83 -24.65 -26.14 7.58
N SER A 84 -25.76 -25.66 8.14
CA SER A 84 -26.81 -26.50 8.73
C SER A 84 -28.14 -26.18 8.11
N GLU A 85 -28.87 -27.19 7.70
CA GLU A 85 -30.27 -27.03 7.28
C GLU A 85 -31.18 -27.18 8.51
N VAL A 86 -32.02 -26.18 8.71
CA VAL A 86 -33.02 -26.15 9.78
C VAL A 86 -34.41 -26.25 9.13
N ASN A 87 -35.15 -27.29 9.48
CA ASN A 87 -36.51 -27.50 9.05
C ASN A 87 -37.46 -27.24 10.23
N ASN A 88 -38.30 -26.22 10.13
CA ASN A 88 -39.33 -25.92 11.12
C ASN A 88 -40.76 -26.32 10.70
N GLY A 89 -40.87 -27.22 9.74
CA GLY A 89 -42.14 -27.75 9.23
C GLY A 89 -42.69 -26.98 8.01
N ASP A 90 -42.65 -25.65 8.04
CA ASP A 90 -43.17 -24.80 6.96
C ASP A 90 -42.08 -24.34 5.98
N PHE A 91 -40.88 -24.17 6.48
CA PHE A 91 -39.75 -23.65 5.72
C PHE A 91 -38.44 -24.35 6.06
N VAL A 92 -37.63 -24.59 5.03
CA VAL A 92 -36.24 -25.02 5.18
C VAL A 92 -35.34 -23.82 4.97
N TYR A 93 -34.50 -23.49 5.97
CA TYR A 93 -33.51 -22.44 5.86
C TYR A 93 -32.13 -22.94 6.29
N LYS A 94 -31.08 -22.24 5.88
CA LYS A 94 -29.70 -22.58 6.21
C LYS A 94 -29.15 -21.64 7.23
N ASN A 95 -28.47 -22.17 8.25
CA ASN A 95 -27.58 -21.45 9.12
C ASN A 95 -26.13 -21.69 8.68
N TYR A 96 -25.30 -20.67 8.87
CA TYR A 96 -23.90 -20.67 8.46
C TYR A 96 -23.01 -20.35 9.66
N TYR A 97 -21.93 -21.12 9.79
CA TYR A 97 -21.02 -21.03 10.92
C TYR A 97 -19.58 -20.95 10.46
N VAL A 98 -18.80 -20.05 11.08
CA VAL A 98 -17.35 -19.99 10.95
C VAL A 98 -16.76 -20.56 12.21
N VAL A 99 -15.84 -21.53 12.07
CA VAL A 99 -15.19 -22.19 13.19
C VAL A 99 -13.72 -21.80 13.25
N SER A 100 -13.29 -21.30 14.41
CA SER A 100 -11.92 -20.93 14.70
C SER A 100 -11.39 -21.56 16.00
N GLU A 101 -10.09 -21.41 16.27
CA GLU A 101 -9.57 -21.79 17.58
C GLU A 101 -10.25 -20.98 18.69
N TYR A 102 -10.53 -21.67 19.80
CA TYR A 102 -10.97 -21.00 21.02
C TYR A 102 -9.75 -20.38 21.71
N LEU A 103 -9.84 -19.11 22.00
CA LEU A 103 -8.84 -18.37 22.73
C LEU A 103 -9.40 -18.01 24.12
N GLU A 104 -8.71 -18.41 25.14
CA GLU A 104 -8.98 -17.96 26.50
C GLU A 104 -8.20 -16.65 26.73
N GLY A 105 -8.90 -15.58 27.11
CA GLY A 105 -8.26 -14.28 27.25
C GLY A 105 -9.24 -13.14 27.33
N VAL A 106 -8.74 -11.90 27.13
CA VAL A 106 -9.50 -10.65 27.21
C VAL A 106 -9.23 -9.82 25.97
N LEU A 107 -10.25 -9.12 25.47
CA LEU A 107 -10.11 -8.21 24.32
C LEU A 107 -9.23 -7.01 24.70
N LEU A 108 -8.41 -6.56 23.76
CA LEU A 108 -7.57 -5.39 23.96
C LEU A 108 -8.40 -4.14 24.28
N ASP A 109 -9.60 -4.01 23.70
CA ASP A 109 -10.53 -2.92 23.99
C ASP A 109 -10.97 -2.91 25.46
N ASP A 110 -11.25 -4.09 26.03
CA ASP A 110 -11.62 -4.22 27.45
C ASP A 110 -10.44 -3.86 28.36
N ILE A 111 -9.22 -4.31 28.00
CA ILE A 111 -8.00 -3.97 28.77
C ILE A 111 -7.75 -2.46 28.75
N ILE A 112 -7.87 -1.80 27.60
CA ILE A 112 -7.72 -0.33 27.48
C ILE A 112 -8.73 0.39 28.39
N ARG A 113 -9.95 -0.16 28.56
CA ARG A 113 -11.00 0.36 29.44
C ARG A 113 -10.87 -0.06 30.91
N GLY A 114 -9.82 -0.80 31.25
CA GLY A 114 -9.57 -1.27 32.62
C GLY A 114 -10.35 -2.51 33.02
N LYS A 115 -10.95 -3.23 32.08
CA LYS A 115 -11.62 -4.51 32.31
C LYS A 115 -10.64 -5.63 31.98
N ILE A 116 -10.20 -6.35 33.02
CA ILE A 116 -9.17 -7.39 32.90
C ILE A 116 -9.66 -8.77 33.32
N GLU A 117 -10.91 -8.85 33.77
CA GLU A 117 -11.56 -10.12 34.07
C GLU A 117 -12.06 -10.78 32.77
N ASN A 118 -11.96 -12.12 32.72
CA ASN A 118 -12.66 -12.92 31.71
C ASN A 118 -14.17 -12.96 31.98
N LYS A 119 -14.93 -13.67 31.14
CA LYS A 119 -16.38 -13.84 31.30
C LYS A 119 -16.80 -14.49 32.63
N ASP A 120 -15.91 -15.25 33.25
CA ASP A 120 -16.14 -15.98 34.50
C ASP A 120 -15.71 -15.18 35.74
N GLY A 121 -15.18 -13.98 35.56
CA GLY A 121 -14.69 -13.08 36.61
C GLY A 121 -13.24 -13.33 37.03
N ASP A 122 -12.52 -14.20 36.33
CA ASP A 122 -11.13 -14.52 36.66
C ASP A 122 -10.16 -13.51 36.02
N VAL A 123 -9.06 -13.24 36.72
CA VAL A 123 -7.96 -12.42 36.19
C VAL A 123 -6.73 -13.30 35.99
N PHE A 124 -6.33 -13.50 34.74
CA PHE A 124 -5.12 -14.23 34.44
C PHE A 124 -3.84 -13.42 34.78
N PRO A 125 -2.79 -14.07 35.35
CA PRO A 125 -1.55 -13.36 35.66
C PRO A 125 -0.92 -12.61 34.49
N ALA A 126 -0.96 -13.18 33.29
CA ALA A 126 -0.45 -12.53 32.09
C ALA A 126 -1.28 -11.29 31.70
N ILE A 127 -2.61 -11.34 31.82
CA ILE A 127 -3.48 -10.18 31.57
C ILE A 127 -3.22 -9.08 32.60
N ARG A 128 -3.04 -9.44 33.87
CA ARG A 128 -2.68 -8.48 34.94
C ARG A 128 -1.36 -7.80 34.61
N TYR A 129 -0.33 -8.57 34.29
CA TYR A 129 0.97 -8.03 33.91
C TYR A 129 0.87 -7.10 32.69
N PHE A 130 0.05 -7.47 31.71
CA PHE A 130 -0.20 -6.68 30.51
C PHE A 130 -0.84 -5.34 30.85
N TYR A 131 -1.87 -5.34 31.70
CA TYR A 131 -2.56 -4.13 32.15
C TYR A 131 -1.63 -3.23 32.98
N ASP A 132 -0.88 -3.79 33.91
CA ASP A 132 0.09 -3.04 34.71
C ASP A 132 1.17 -2.40 33.83
N SER A 133 1.64 -3.11 32.81
CA SER A 133 2.56 -2.58 31.81
C SER A 133 1.92 -1.47 30.97
N TYR A 134 0.63 -1.59 30.65
CA TYR A 134 -0.12 -0.53 29.93
C TYR A 134 -0.21 0.76 30.77
N LEU A 135 -0.28 0.66 32.07
CA LEU A 135 -0.32 1.82 32.97
C LEU A 135 1.06 2.46 33.19
N HIS A 136 2.13 1.67 33.26
CA HIS A 136 3.45 2.13 33.73
C HIS A 136 4.54 2.18 32.63
N ASP A 137 4.45 1.37 31.59
CA ASP A 137 5.41 1.34 30.45
C ASP A 137 4.68 1.23 29.13
N ARG A 138 3.76 2.15 28.92
CA ARG A 138 2.83 2.19 27.79
C ARG A 138 3.52 2.16 26.44
N GLU A 139 4.64 2.89 26.26
CA GLU A 139 5.36 2.97 24.98
C GLU A 139 5.94 1.62 24.57
N LYS A 140 6.55 0.91 25.50
CA LYS A 140 7.10 -0.42 25.25
C LYS A 140 6.00 -1.41 24.89
N LEU A 141 4.95 -1.49 25.72
CA LEU A 141 3.85 -2.41 25.49
C LEU A 141 3.10 -2.09 24.18
N ALA A 142 2.80 -0.82 23.91
CA ALA A 142 2.18 -0.42 22.64
C ALA A 142 3.02 -0.89 21.45
N THR A 143 4.33 -0.75 21.54
CA THR A 143 5.25 -1.19 20.48
C THR A 143 5.21 -2.71 20.30
N GLU A 144 5.15 -3.49 21.39
CA GLU A 144 5.03 -4.96 21.37
C GLU A 144 3.72 -5.40 20.71
N ILE A 145 2.59 -4.78 21.10
CA ILE A 145 1.27 -5.06 20.50
C ILE A 145 1.30 -4.77 19.00
N ILE A 146 1.78 -3.60 18.60
CA ILE A 146 1.84 -3.23 17.19
C ILE A 146 2.73 -4.18 16.40
N LYS A 147 3.84 -4.64 16.96
CA LYS A 147 4.70 -5.63 16.31
C LYS A 147 3.98 -6.97 16.11
N ALA A 148 3.19 -7.42 17.06
CA ALA A 148 2.38 -8.63 16.92
C ALA A 148 1.28 -8.45 15.87
N VAL A 149 0.55 -7.33 15.88
CA VAL A 149 -0.47 -7.00 14.87
C VAL A 149 0.14 -6.95 13.47
N LEU A 150 1.29 -6.29 13.30
CA LEU A 150 2.01 -6.24 12.02
C LEU A 150 2.41 -7.64 11.53
N SER A 151 2.83 -8.54 12.43
CA SER A 151 3.15 -9.94 12.10
C SER A 151 1.93 -10.69 11.56
N GLY A 152 0.79 -10.59 12.25
CA GLY A 152 -0.46 -11.21 11.81
C GLY A 152 -0.95 -10.66 10.46
N VAL A 153 -0.99 -9.33 10.31
CA VAL A 153 -1.42 -8.69 9.07
C VAL A 153 -0.48 -8.99 7.90
N MET A 154 0.83 -9.09 8.15
CA MET A 154 1.81 -9.47 7.12
C MET A 154 1.50 -10.87 6.56
N ALA A 155 1.16 -11.84 7.42
CA ALA A 155 0.78 -13.18 6.96
C ALA A 155 -0.51 -13.18 6.10
N LEU A 156 -1.47 -12.26 6.35
CA LEU A 156 -2.63 -12.04 5.49
C LEU A 156 -2.22 -11.41 4.15
N HIS A 157 -1.39 -10.37 4.19
CA HIS A 157 -0.93 -9.66 3.00
C HIS A 157 -0.13 -10.57 2.06
N ASP A 158 0.69 -11.48 2.58
CA ASP A 158 1.45 -12.47 1.80
C ASP A 158 0.53 -13.42 1.00
N LYS A 159 -0.74 -13.55 1.41
CA LYS A 159 -1.77 -14.30 0.67
C LYS A 159 -2.66 -13.40 -0.19
N GLY A 160 -2.35 -12.12 -0.26
CA GLY A 160 -3.11 -11.13 -1.05
C GLY A 160 -4.40 -10.67 -0.38
N TYR A 161 -4.58 -10.83 0.94
CA TYR A 161 -5.75 -10.37 1.68
C TYR A 161 -5.48 -9.10 2.45
N LEU A 162 -6.45 -8.18 2.46
CA LEU A 162 -6.51 -7.01 3.34
C LEU A 162 -7.40 -7.32 4.54
N HIS A 163 -7.02 -6.85 5.74
CA HIS A 163 -7.84 -7.03 6.95
C HIS A 163 -9.03 -6.08 7.01
N ARG A 164 -8.81 -4.76 6.84
CA ARG A 164 -9.77 -3.65 6.77
C ARG A 164 -10.55 -3.32 8.05
N ASP A 165 -10.41 -4.11 9.11
CA ASP A 165 -11.11 -3.92 10.39
C ASP A 165 -10.16 -4.09 11.57
N ILE A 166 -9.02 -3.42 11.53
CA ILE A 166 -8.01 -3.47 12.59
C ILE A 166 -8.37 -2.45 13.64
N ASP A 167 -8.85 -2.95 14.78
CA ASP A 167 -9.19 -2.16 15.97
C ASP A 167 -9.03 -3.02 17.25
N PRO A 168 -9.05 -2.44 18.46
CA PRO A 168 -8.84 -3.18 19.71
C PRO A 168 -9.87 -4.28 20.01
N THR A 169 -11.09 -4.22 19.42
CA THR A 169 -12.11 -5.25 19.64
C THR A 169 -11.86 -6.52 18.82
N ASN A 170 -10.95 -6.43 17.84
CA ASN A 170 -10.52 -7.56 17.01
C ASN A 170 -9.12 -8.07 17.39
N ILE A 171 -8.62 -7.68 18.57
CA ILE A 171 -7.35 -8.14 19.13
C ILE A 171 -7.61 -8.73 20.50
N MET A 172 -7.13 -9.95 20.72
CA MET A 172 -7.22 -10.64 22.01
C MET A 172 -5.84 -10.82 22.62
N ILE A 173 -5.75 -10.54 23.92
CA ILE A 173 -4.62 -10.93 24.75
C ILE A 173 -5.00 -12.24 25.43
N THR A 174 -4.26 -13.29 25.13
CA THR A 174 -4.56 -14.64 25.64
C THR A 174 -4.12 -14.83 27.09
N SER A 175 -4.67 -15.83 27.75
CA SER A 175 -4.38 -16.16 29.15
C SER A 175 -2.90 -16.45 29.44
N ASP A 176 -2.14 -16.82 28.41
CA ASP A 176 -0.70 -17.04 28.44
C ASP A 176 0.13 -15.82 27.99
N GLY A 177 -0.53 -14.69 27.64
CA GLY A 177 0.09 -13.44 27.23
C GLY A 177 0.33 -13.30 25.73
N GLY A 178 -0.15 -14.22 24.91
CA GLY A 178 -0.13 -14.12 23.47
C GLY A 178 -1.01 -12.95 22.95
N ILE A 179 -0.67 -12.40 21.80
CA ILE A 179 -1.43 -11.33 21.14
C ILE A 179 -1.93 -11.86 19.82
N LYS A 180 -3.25 -11.95 19.66
CA LYS A 180 -3.87 -12.53 18.46
C LYS A 180 -4.93 -11.62 17.85
N LEU A 181 -4.86 -11.45 16.56
CA LEU A 181 -5.89 -10.84 15.73
C LEU A 181 -6.98 -11.88 15.47
N ILE A 182 -8.25 -11.61 15.85
CA ILE A 182 -9.28 -12.65 15.98
C ILE A 182 -10.40 -12.58 14.94
N ASP A 183 -10.63 -11.48 14.28
CA ASP A 183 -11.69 -11.32 13.29
C ASP A 183 -11.14 -10.62 12.04
N PHE A 184 -11.10 -11.33 10.93
CA PHE A 184 -10.77 -10.79 9.63
C PHE A 184 -11.91 -10.99 8.62
N GLY A 185 -13.16 -11.02 9.12
CA GLY A 185 -14.40 -11.20 8.36
C GLY A 185 -14.66 -10.14 7.29
N ILE A 186 -13.81 -9.10 7.23
CA ILE A 186 -13.81 -8.10 6.18
C ILE A 186 -12.63 -8.32 5.20
N ALA A 187 -11.84 -9.38 5.41
CA ALA A 187 -10.71 -9.65 4.54
C ALA A 187 -11.14 -9.75 3.07
N LYS A 188 -10.50 -8.95 2.21
CA LYS A 188 -10.73 -8.93 0.77
C LYS A 188 -9.46 -9.32 0.05
N LYS A 189 -9.61 -10.25 -0.89
CA LYS A 189 -8.52 -10.56 -1.81
C LYS A 189 -8.35 -9.41 -2.80
N LEU A 190 -7.14 -8.88 -2.93
CA LEU A 190 -6.84 -7.79 -3.86
C LEU A 190 -7.21 -8.08 -5.31
N SER A 191 -7.20 -9.38 -5.70
CA SER A 191 -7.61 -9.84 -7.04
C SER A 191 -9.13 -9.84 -7.28
N ASP A 192 -9.96 -9.74 -6.21
CA ASP A 192 -11.42 -9.89 -6.30
C ASP A 192 -12.14 -8.54 -6.45
N VAL A 193 -11.46 -7.52 -6.98
CA VAL A 193 -12.07 -6.24 -7.36
C VAL A 193 -12.99 -6.48 -8.56
N SER A 194 -14.09 -7.20 -8.34
CA SER A 194 -15.07 -7.47 -9.38
C SER A 194 -16.06 -6.31 -9.52
N SER A 195 -16.54 -6.14 -10.74
CA SER A 195 -17.53 -5.12 -11.16
C SER A 195 -18.87 -5.17 -10.38
N MET A 196 -19.11 -6.18 -9.56
CA MET A 196 -20.35 -6.33 -8.78
C MET A 196 -20.34 -5.53 -7.47
N GLU A 197 -19.21 -5.39 -6.78
CA GLU A 197 -19.11 -4.54 -5.57
C GLU A 197 -19.23 -3.04 -5.86
N ARG A 198 -18.93 -2.61 -7.08
CA ARG A 198 -19.17 -1.22 -7.55
C ARG A 198 -20.67 -0.82 -7.50
N LYS A 199 -21.59 -1.77 -7.53
CA LYS A 199 -23.04 -1.49 -7.51
C LYS A 199 -23.65 -1.46 -6.11
N LEU A 200 -22.98 -1.96 -5.08
CA LEU A 200 -23.52 -2.12 -3.72
C LEU A 200 -23.09 -1.02 -2.75
N THR A 201 -22.06 -0.25 -3.07
CA THR A 201 -21.68 0.93 -2.28
C THR A 201 -22.24 2.19 -2.95
N THR A 202 -23.44 2.56 -2.55
CA THR A 202 -23.92 3.94 -2.80
C THR A 202 -22.85 4.89 -2.26
N PRO A 203 -22.36 5.87 -3.06
CA PRO A 203 -21.42 6.86 -2.55
C PRO A 203 -21.97 7.49 -1.27
N GLY A 204 -21.25 7.31 -0.14
CA GLY A 204 -21.65 7.80 1.17
C GLY A 204 -22.15 6.76 2.18
N ALA A 205 -22.34 5.48 1.80
CA ALA A 205 -22.70 4.41 2.74
C ALA A 205 -21.46 3.68 3.27
N PHE A 206 -20.68 4.34 4.13
CA PHE A 206 -19.59 3.68 4.85
C PHE A 206 -20.16 2.71 5.90
N VAL A 207 -19.79 1.42 5.77
CA VAL A 207 -20.10 0.35 6.73
C VAL A 207 -18.82 -0.01 7.48
N GLY A 208 -18.81 0.10 8.78
CA GLY A 208 -17.68 -0.19 9.66
C GLY A 208 -17.52 0.86 10.77
N LYS A 209 -16.44 0.75 11.52
CA LYS A 209 -16.06 1.68 12.59
C LYS A 209 -15.23 2.81 11.99
N PRO A 210 -15.70 4.06 11.94
CA PRO A 210 -14.95 5.15 11.35
C PRO A 210 -13.67 5.48 12.13
N GLU A 211 -13.59 5.15 13.42
CA GLU A 211 -12.56 5.53 14.38
C GLU A 211 -11.14 5.10 13.95
N TYR A 212 -11.04 4.01 13.16
CA TYR A 212 -9.75 3.47 12.68
C TYR A 212 -9.65 3.45 11.15
N SER A 213 -10.72 3.86 10.47
CA SER A 213 -10.85 3.64 9.03
C SER A 213 -9.99 4.59 8.21
N ALA A 214 -9.31 4.03 7.23
CA ALA A 214 -8.52 4.81 6.27
C ALA A 214 -9.42 5.69 5.37
N PRO A 215 -8.93 6.86 4.93
CA PRO A 215 -9.70 7.79 4.08
C PRO A 215 -10.32 7.13 2.84
N GLU A 216 -9.61 6.24 2.17
CA GLU A 216 -10.09 5.50 0.99
C GLU A 216 -11.22 4.52 1.33
N LEU A 217 -11.21 3.89 2.53
CA LEU A 217 -12.33 3.07 3.01
C LEU A 217 -13.57 3.92 3.26
N ILE A 218 -13.39 5.06 3.93
CA ILE A 218 -14.48 6.00 4.25
C ILE A 218 -15.12 6.56 2.98
N ARG A 219 -14.32 6.83 1.94
CA ARG A 219 -14.83 7.31 0.64
C ARG A 219 -15.51 6.22 -0.18
N GLY A 220 -15.40 4.94 0.23
CA GLY A 220 -15.84 3.81 -0.60
C GLY A 220 -15.00 3.65 -1.87
N ASP A 221 -13.77 4.16 -1.86
CA ASP A 221 -12.84 4.10 -2.98
C ASP A 221 -12.20 2.71 -3.03
N ILE A 222 -12.87 1.79 -3.72
CA ILE A 222 -12.48 0.39 -3.78
C ILE A 222 -11.20 0.19 -4.61
N GLU A 223 -10.97 1.03 -5.60
CA GLU A 223 -9.83 0.93 -6.52
C GLU A 223 -8.52 1.27 -5.84
N HIS A 224 -8.56 2.17 -4.87
CA HIS A 224 -7.38 2.60 -4.12
C HIS A 224 -7.30 1.98 -2.72
N GLN A 225 -7.84 0.77 -2.52
CA GLN A 225 -7.59 -0.01 -1.30
C GLN A 225 -6.41 -0.95 -1.52
N GLY A 226 -5.45 -0.91 -0.61
CA GLY A 226 -4.22 -1.70 -0.69
C GLY A 226 -3.64 -2.00 0.70
N TYR A 227 -2.47 -2.58 0.76
CA TYR A 227 -1.79 -2.90 2.01
C TYR A 227 -1.60 -1.66 2.91
N TYR A 228 -1.44 -0.49 2.32
CA TYR A 228 -1.38 0.79 3.00
C TYR A 228 -2.70 1.21 3.69
N THR A 229 -3.82 0.56 3.35
CA THR A 229 -5.11 0.76 4.04
C THR A 229 -5.05 0.22 5.46
N ASP A 230 -4.51 -0.99 5.64
CA ASP A 230 -4.29 -1.59 6.96
C ASP A 230 -3.19 -0.86 7.74
N VAL A 231 -2.16 -0.36 7.05
CA VAL A 231 -1.11 0.49 7.65
C VAL A 231 -1.71 1.71 8.34
N TYR A 232 -2.72 2.36 7.74
CA TYR A 232 -3.38 3.50 8.36
C TYR A 232 -4.08 3.12 9.66
N ALA A 233 -4.88 2.06 9.64
CA ALA A 233 -5.61 1.58 10.83
C ALA A 233 -4.65 1.21 11.97
N ILE A 234 -3.53 0.50 11.64
CA ILE A 234 -2.48 0.18 12.62
C ILE A 234 -1.83 1.45 13.18
N GLY A 235 -1.65 2.48 12.35
CA GLY A 235 -1.13 3.78 12.79
C GLY A 235 -2.05 4.48 13.79
N ILE A 236 -3.37 4.42 13.59
CA ILE A 236 -4.39 4.94 14.53
C ILE A 236 -4.41 4.11 15.81
N LEU A 237 -4.37 2.78 15.70
CA LEU A 237 -4.26 1.89 16.86
C LEU A 237 -3.00 2.19 17.69
N TYR A 238 -1.86 2.41 17.03
CA TYR A 238 -0.62 2.74 17.71
C TYR A 238 -0.74 4.07 18.49
N TYR A 239 -1.36 5.08 17.88
CA TYR A 239 -1.66 6.34 18.57
C TYR A 239 -2.50 6.10 19.83
N GLN A 240 -3.60 5.35 19.72
CA GLN A 240 -4.49 5.08 20.85
C GLN A 240 -3.77 4.31 21.98
N LEU A 241 -2.98 3.31 21.65
CA LEU A 241 -2.21 2.56 22.65
C LEU A 241 -1.23 3.44 23.42
N LEU A 242 -0.67 4.46 22.79
CA LEU A 242 0.28 5.39 23.42
C LEU A 242 -0.42 6.47 24.27
N THR A 243 -1.56 7.00 23.81
CA THR A 243 -2.25 8.13 24.45
C THR A 243 -3.39 7.69 25.36
N GLY A 244 -3.97 6.50 25.13
CA GLY A 244 -5.13 5.97 25.83
C GLY A 244 -6.46 6.37 25.21
N HIS A 245 -6.48 7.18 24.16
CA HIS A 245 -7.68 7.61 23.44
C HIS A 245 -7.45 7.67 21.93
N ILE A 246 -8.53 7.68 21.16
CA ILE A 246 -8.48 7.84 19.70
C ILE A 246 -8.09 9.28 19.32
N PRO A 247 -7.45 9.49 18.14
CA PRO A 247 -6.98 10.82 17.74
C PRO A 247 -8.10 11.79 17.32
N PHE A 248 -9.28 11.27 17.00
CA PHE A 248 -10.40 12.05 16.49
C PHE A 248 -11.68 11.72 17.27
N GLU A 249 -12.35 12.75 17.79
CA GLU A 249 -13.51 12.64 18.66
C GLU A 249 -14.69 13.46 18.13
N GLY A 250 -15.88 13.19 18.65
CA GLY A 250 -17.11 13.86 18.29
C GLY A 250 -18.19 12.91 17.76
N SER A 251 -19.14 13.44 16.99
CA SER A 251 -20.12 12.61 16.31
C SER A 251 -19.48 11.71 15.24
N ARG A 252 -20.21 10.65 14.84
CA ARG A 252 -19.75 9.80 13.71
C ARG A 252 -19.36 10.63 12.47
N TYR A 253 -20.11 11.68 12.19
CA TYR A 253 -19.83 12.60 11.07
C TYR A 253 -18.52 13.38 11.29
N ASP A 254 -18.27 13.87 12.51
CA ASP A 254 -17.06 14.61 12.84
C ASP A 254 -15.82 13.72 12.73
N ILE A 255 -15.89 12.49 13.24
CA ILE A 255 -14.81 11.50 13.14
C ILE A 255 -14.50 11.22 11.67
N ILE A 256 -15.51 10.94 10.85
CA ILE A 256 -15.35 10.73 9.41
C ILE A 256 -14.64 11.94 8.75
N LYS A 257 -15.13 13.16 9.03
CA LYS A 257 -14.56 14.39 8.47
C LYS A 257 -13.09 14.59 8.89
N GLN A 258 -12.75 14.27 10.12
CA GLN A 258 -11.38 14.37 10.64
C GLN A 258 -10.46 13.31 10.01
N HIS A 259 -10.91 12.07 9.83
CA HIS A 259 -10.16 11.05 9.12
C HIS A 259 -9.86 11.45 7.66
N LEU A 260 -10.80 12.14 7.01
CA LEU A 260 -10.61 12.60 5.63
C LEU A 260 -9.65 13.80 5.52
N ASN A 261 -9.68 14.74 6.49
CA ASN A 261 -9.09 16.05 6.29
C ASN A 261 -8.07 16.49 7.35
N SER A 262 -8.13 15.93 8.58
CA SER A 262 -7.29 16.40 9.69
C SER A 262 -6.08 15.50 9.93
N LYS A 263 -4.94 16.09 10.24
CA LYS A 263 -3.76 15.32 10.66
C LYS A 263 -3.94 14.79 12.07
N VAL A 264 -3.37 13.61 12.35
CA VAL A 264 -3.35 13.05 13.70
C VAL A 264 -2.58 13.98 14.66
N PRO A 265 -3.15 14.31 15.84
CA PRO A 265 -2.50 15.21 16.81
C PRO A 265 -1.41 14.47 17.59
N LEU A 266 -0.14 14.68 17.23
CA LEU A 266 0.98 13.92 17.80
C LEU A 266 1.64 14.58 19.04
N LYS A 267 1.03 15.60 19.62
CA LYS A 267 1.65 16.37 20.72
C LYS A 267 1.93 15.53 21.96
N GLU A 268 1.02 14.63 22.30
CA GLU A 268 1.07 13.78 23.51
C GLU A 268 2.11 12.65 23.43
N ILE A 269 2.54 12.28 22.24
CA ILE A 269 3.57 11.25 22.07
C ILE A 269 4.92 11.89 22.38
N THR A 270 5.71 11.28 23.26
CA THR A 270 7.02 11.82 23.66
C THR A 270 8.12 11.49 22.66
N SER A 271 8.19 10.26 22.20
CA SER A 271 9.20 9.76 21.29
C SER A 271 9.11 10.41 19.91
N SER A 272 10.15 11.15 19.50
CA SER A 272 10.25 11.77 18.18
C SER A 272 10.28 10.76 17.04
N VAL A 273 10.82 9.57 17.32
CA VAL A 273 10.86 8.44 16.38
C VAL A 273 9.45 7.92 16.13
N ILE A 274 8.71 7.61 17.20
CA ILE A 274 7.34 7.09 17.10
C ILE A 274 6.41 8.13 16.48
N LYS A 275 6.56 9.43 16.81
CA LYS A 275 5.84 10.53 16.13
C LYS A 275 5.99 10.46 14.61
N ARG A 276 7.23 10.29 14.13
CA ARG A 276 7.52 10.21 12.70
C ARG A 276 6.90 8.98 12.07
N ILE A 277 6.96 7.85 12.77
CA ILE A 277 6.39 6.57 12.33
C ILE A 277 4.87 6.68 12.18
N ILE A 278 4.17 7.13 13.23
CA ILE A 278 2.71 7.28 13.21
C ILE A 278 2.28 8.33 12.18
N LYS A 279 2.99 9.47 12.11
CA LYS A 279 2.72 10.49 11.10
C LYS A 279 2.73 9.91 9.69
N LYS A 280 3.78 9.12 9.35
CA LYS A 280 3.88 8.49 8.03
C LYS A 280 2.79 7.44 7.81
N ALA A 281 2.50 6.58 8.80
CA ALA A 281 1.46 5.57 8.68
C ALA A 281 0.07 6.18 8.46
N THR A 282 -0.21 7.36 9.06
CA THR A 282 -1.52 8.01 9.04
C THR A 282 -1.64 9.17 8.05
N GLU A 283 -0.74 9.27 7.07
CA GLU A 283 -0.86 10.25 5.97
C GLU A 283 -2.18 10.03 5.22
N LYS A 284 -2.83 11.14 4.80
CA LYS A 284 -4.12 11.05 4.11
C LYS A 284 -3.99 10.53 2.69
N ASP A 285 -2.91 10.92 2.04
CA ASP A 285 -2.47 10.37 0.76
C ASP A 285 -1.82 9.00 1.01
N TYR A 286 -2.47 7.94 0.52
CA TYR A 286 -2.00 6.57 0.72
C TYR A 286 -0.61 6.32 0.13
N ASN A 287 -0.22 7.04 -0.94
CA ASN A 287 1.10 6.93 -1.55
C ASN A 287 2.25 7.44 -0.65
N LYS A 288 1.92 8.27 0.36
CA LYS A 288 2.91 8.79 1.33
C LYS A 288 3.06 7.92 2.56
N ARG A 289 2.22 6.90 2.72
CA ARG A 289 2.31 5.92 3.82
C ARG A 289 3.44 4.93 3.60
N TYR A 290 3.59 3.98 4.53
CA TYR A 290 4.33 2.76 4.26
C TYR A 290 3.53 1.93 3.24
N ALA A 291 4.17 1.54 2.15
CA ALA A 291 3.50 0.75 1.10
C ALA A 291 3.07 -0.64 1.60
N THR A 292 3.79 -1.20 2.58
CA THR A 292 3.51 -2.50 3.18
C THR A 292 3.67 -2.46 4.71
N VAL A 293 3.03 -3.40 5.40
CA VAL A 293 3.22 -3.59 6.85
C VAL A 293 4.64 -4.03 7.20
N ALA A 294 5.34 -4.70 6.29
CA ALA A 294 6.75 -5.06 6.45
C ALA A 294 7.65 -3.82 6.55
N LEU A 295 7.41 -2.81 5.70
CA LEU A 295 8.13 -1.52 5.78
C LEU A 295 7.79 -0.75 7.07
N PHE A 296 6.55 -0.83 7.53
CA PHE A 296 6.15 -0.26 8.81
C PHE A 296 6.88 -0.96 9.96
N ARG A 297 6.91 -2.30 9.96
CA ARG A 297 7.64 -3.10 10.95
C ARG A 297 9.13 -2.75 10.98
N ALA A 298 9.76 -2.67 9.81
CA ALA A 298 11.17 -2.30 9.69
C ALA A 298 11.48 -0.92 10.26
N ALA A 299 10.55 0.05 10.12
CA ALA A 299 10.71 1.39 10.70
C ALA A 299 10.64 1.39 12.24
N ILE A 300 9.90 0.43 12.83
CA ILE A 300 9.85 0.23 14.29
C ILE A 300 11.12 -0.49 14.78
N ASP A 301 11.57 -1.52 14.06
CA ASP A 301 12.69 -2.37 14.48
C ASP A 301 14.06 -1.68 14.28
N ARG A 302 14.17 -0.80 13.28
CA ARG A 302 15.35 -0.01 12.99
C ARG A 302 14.98 1.47 12.95
N PRO A 303 14.71 2.09 14.12
CA PRO A 303 14.52 3.52 14.14
C PRO A 303 15.81 4.11 13.58
N GLU A 304 15.73 4.80 12.43
CA GLU A 304 16.87 5.50 11.88
C GLU A 304 17.37 6.42 12.99
N GLU A 305 18.48 6.04 13.60
CA GLU A 305 19.24 6.96 14.45
C GLU A 305 19.44 8.21 13.61
N SER A 306 19.01 9.31 14.15
CA SER A 306 19.09 10.62 13.52
C SER A 306 20.43 10.76 12.78
N LYS A 307 20.44 10.62 11.45
CA LYS A 307 21.57 11.03 10.58
C LYS A 307 21.83 12.53 10.66
N SER A 308 21.20 13.19 11.64
CA SER A 308 21.26 14.62 11.90
C SER A 308 22.60 15.09 12.48
N ILE A 309 23.38 14.19 13.09
CA ILE A 309 24.67 14.60 13.70
C ILE A 309 25.84 14.44 12.71
N LEU A 310 25.79 13.47 11.81
CA LEU A 310 26.86 13.29 10.82
C LEU A 310 26.81 14.34 9.68
N LYS A 311 25.63 14.81 9.29
CA LYS A 311 25.52 15.85 8.25
C LYS A 311 26.23 17.16 8.61
N PRO A 312 26.03 17.78 9.79
CA PRO A 312 26.77 19.00 10.11
C PRO A 312 28.27 18.76 10.33
N VAL A 313 28.69 17.59 10.84
CA VAL A 313 30.12 17.26 11.03
C VAL A 313 30.79 17.03 9.68
N VAL A 314 30.13 16.32 8.73
CA VAL A 314 30.63 16.15 7.36
C VAL A 314 30.64 17.51 6.63
N TYR A 315 29.58 18.32 6.77
CA TYR A 315 29.58 19.69 6.19
C TYR A 315 30.64 20.59 6.76
N MET A 316 30.87 20.57 8.10
CA MET A 316 31.97 21.32 8.72
C MET A 316 33.33 20.80 8.26
N GLY A 317 33.49 19.48 8.11
CA GLY A 317 34.73 18.90 7.56
C GLY A 317 34.99 19.34 6.12
N ILE A 318 33.95 19.33 5.24
CA ILE A 318 34.06 19.82 3.86
C ILE A 318 34.36 21.32 3.83
N VAL A 319 33.69 22.13 4.65
CA VAL A 319 33.95 23.57 4.76
C VAL A 319 35.37 23.84 5.26
N ALA A 320 35.87 23.09 6.24
CA ALA A 320 37.23 23.19 6.73
C ALA A 320 38.27 22.82 5.65
N ILE A 321 38.02 21.77 4.85
CA ILE A 321 38.88 21.37 3.74
C ILE A 321 38.88 22.45 2.64
N VAL A 322 37.74 23.02 2.31
CA VAL A 322 37.62 24.10 1.31
C VAL A 322 38.33 25.36 1.79
N LEU A 323 38.15 25.75 3.07
CA LEU A 323 38.86 26.89 3.66
C LEU A 323 40.38 26.66 3.72
N PHE A 324 40.81 25.44 4.03
CA PHE A 324 42.22 25.05 4.01
C PHE A 324 42.81 25.09 2.60
N ALA A 325 42.04 24.58 1.60
CA ALA A 325 42.46 24.67 0.20
C ALA A 325 42.56 26.13 -0.30
N VAL A 326 41.59 26.98 0.07
CA VAL A 326 41.63 28.42 -0.24
C VAL A 326 42.79 29.10 0.46
N PHE A 327 43.05 28.77 1.74
CA PHE A 327 44.19 29.26 2.49
C PHE A 327 45.53 28.86 1.84
N MET A 328 45.65 27.60 1.42
CA MET A 328 46.84 27.11 0.69
C MET A 328 47.00 27.81 -0.65
N LEU A 329 45.89 27.99 -1.41
CA LEU A 329 45.96 28.78 -2.66
C LEU A 329 46.38 30.22 -2.43
N PHE A 330 45.99 30.81 -1.30
CA PHE A 330 46.39 32.17 -0.95
C PHE A 330 47.89 32.26 -0.55
N GLN A 331 48.40 31.25 0.16
CA GLN A 331 49.80 31.14 0.56
C GLN A 331 50.73 30.86 -0.64
N TYR A 332 50.26 30.17 -1.65
CA TYR A 332 51.03 29.81 -2.85
C TYR A 332 50.79 30.72 -4.07
N LYS A 333 50.00 31.81 -3.89
CA LYS A 333 49.64 32.75 -4.96
C LYS A 333 50.87 33.41 -5.63
N ASP A 334 51.98 33.55 -4.91
CA ASP A 334 53.18 34.18 -5.43
C ASP A 334 54.16 33.21 -6.10
N GLN A 335 53.91 31.88 -6.05
CA GLN A 335 54.77 30.88 -6.71
C GLN A 335 54.24 30.36 -8.05
N PHE A 336 52.95 30.58 -8.35
CA PHE A 336 52.38 30.22 -9.63
C PHE A 336 51.97 31.48 -10.40
N LYS A 337 52.86 31.95 -11.30
CA LYS A 337 52.42 32.75 -12.44
C LYS A 337 51.53 31.89 -13.31
N ILE A 338 50.24 31.97 -13.06
CA ILE A 338 49.24 31.40 -13.98
C ILE A 338 49.25 32.32 -15.18
N THR A 339 49.92 31.93 -16.25
CA THR A 339 49.58 32.36 -17.59
C THR A 339 48.13 31.95 -17.81
N SER A 340 47.28 32.91 -18.21
CA SER A 340 45.89 32.67 -18.54
C SER A 340 45.78 31.40 -19.41
N PRO A 341 44.93 30.43 -19.04
CA PRO A 341 44.68 29.31 -19.91
C PRO A 341 43.96 29.86 -21.15
N ASN A 342 44.49 29.55 -22.32
CA ASN A 342 43.70 29.58 -23.53
C ASN A 342 42.43 28.74 -23.30
N ASP A 343 41.32 29.28 -23.73
CA ASP A 343 40.01 28.60 -23.85
C ASP A 343 40.13 27.35 -24.70
N ASN A 344 40.45 26.24 -24.06
CA ASN A 344 40.32 24.89 -24.59
C ASN A 344 40.06 23.96 -23.39
N GLU A 345 38.96 24.13 -22.69
CA GLU A 345 38.37 23.03 -21.94
C GLU A 345 37.87 22.02 -22.95
N ASP A 346 38.47 20.84 -22.87
CA ASP A 346 38.13 19.71 -23.71
C ASP A 346 36.65 19.34 -23.46
N PRO A 347 35.72 19.50 -24.44
CA PRO A 347 34.29 19.17 -24.27
C PRO A 347 34.04 17.69 -23.98
N TYR A 348 35.08 16.86 -24.14
CA TYR A 348 35.00 15.41 -24.01
C TYR A 348 34.86 14.90 -22.55
N ILE A 349 35.30 15.65 -21.54
CA ILE A 349 35.25 15.16 -20.14
C ILE A 349 33.85 15.38 -19.51
N VAL A 350 33.15 16.45 -19.86
CA VAL A 350 31.81 16.73 -19.34
C VAL A 350 30.77 15.81 -20.01
N GLN A 351 30.92 15.56 -21.33
CA GLN A 351 30.05 14.62 -22.04
C GLN A 351 30.18 13.15 -21.56
N ASN A 352 31.35 12.77 -21.04
CA ASN A 352 31.56 11.36 -20.62
C ASN A 352 30.89 11.02 -19.28
N THR A 353 30.70 11.98 -18.38
CA THR A 353 30.03 11.75 -17.07
C THR A 353 28.52 11.65 -17.20
N ASP A 354 27.89 12.43 -18.05
CA ASP A 354 26.44 12.40 -18.26
C ASP A 354 26.01 11.19 -19.10
N SER A 355 26.85 10.77 -20.05
CA SER A 355 26.66 9.52 -20.81
C SER A 355 26.71 8.29 -19.90
N LEU A 356 27.69 8.21 -18.97
CA LEU A 356 27.81 7.11 -18.02
C LEU A 356 26.62 7.04 -17.04
N LYS A 357 26.15 8.18 -16.57
CA LYS A 357 24.96 8.25 -15.71
C LYS A 357 23.70 7.83 -16.46
N TYR A 358 23.56 8.25 -17.70
CA TYR A 358 22.43 7.83 -18.55
C TYR A 358 22.44 6.33 -18.79
N GLU A 359 23.59 5.72 -19.12
CA GLU A 359 23.73 4.28 -19.29
C GLU A 359 23.38 3.50 -18.01
N GLU A 360 23.81 3.98 -16.84
CA GLU A 360 23.47 3.36 -15.57
C GLU A 360 21.97 3.49 -15.25
N ALA A 361 21.36 4.64 -15.51
CA ALA A 361 19.92 4.84 -15.36
C ALA A 361 19.15 3.92 -16.32
N MET A 362 19.59 3.79 -17.59
CA MET A 362 19.03 2.83 -18.56
C MET A 362 19.13 1.40 -18.07
N ARG A 363 20.26 1.01 -17.51
CA ARG A 363 20.46 -0.32 -16.93
C ARG A 363 19.46 -0.57 -15.79
N LEU A 364 19.29 0.40 -14.89
CA LEU A 364 18.37 0.28 -13.76
C LEU A 364 16.90 0.15 -14.21
N ILE A 365 16.45 0.90 -15.20
CA ILE A 365 15.09 0.79 -15.73
C ILE A 365 14.86 -0.48 -16.58
N SER A 366 15.92 -1.20 -16.93
CA SER A 366 15.83 -2.48 -17.65
C SER A 366 15.62 -3.70 -16.73
N PHE A 367 15.74 -3.55 -15.40
CA PHE A 367 15.48 -4.63 -14.46
C PHE A 367 13.99 -5.00 -14.36
N ASN A 368 13.71 -6.20 -13.81
CA ASN A 368 12.36 -6.73 -13.65
C ASN A 368 11.79 -6.47 -12.24
N ASP A 369 12.37 -5.56 -11.48
CA ASP A 369 11.91 -5.21 -10.15
C ASP A 369 11.62 -3.70 -10.06
N ARG A 370 10.59 -3.38 -9.28
CA ARG A 370 10.09 -2.01 -9.16
C ARG A 370 11.10 -1.06 -8.52
N ASP A 371 11.85 -1.53 -7.53
CA ASP A 371 12.77 -0.66 -6.78
C ASP A 371 13.92 -0.18 -7.68
N SER A 372 14.48 -1.06 -8.51
CA SER A 372 15.49 -0.71 -9.49
C SER A 372 14.95 0.26 -10.55
N ILE A 373 13.75 0.01 -11.07
CA ILE A 373 13.09 0.91 -12.02
C ILE A 373 12.83 2.28 -11.40
N ASP A 374 12.34 2.36 -10.17
CA ASP A 374 12.09 3.63 -9.47
C ASP A 374 13.38 4.44 -9.24
N VAL A 375 14.51 3.77 -8.95
CA VAL A 375 15.83 4.42 -8.84
C VAL A 375 16.29 4.94 -10.19
N GLY A 376 16.19 4.13 -11.25
CA GLY A 376 16.54 4.53 -12.61
C GLY A 376 15.70 5.69 -13.13
N ILE A 377 14.39 5.71 -12.85
CA ILE A 377 13.50 6.84 -13.19
C ILE A 377 13.91 8.13 -12.47
N LYS A 378 14.30 8.07 -11.19
CA LYS A 378 14.78 9.25 -10.45
C LYS A 378 16.05 9.82 -11.07
N GLU A 379 16.99 8.97 -11.47
CA GLU A 379 18.20 9.41 -12.15
C GLU A 379 17.88 10.00 -13.53
N MET A 380 16.97 9.37 -14.30
CA MET A 380 16.47 9.94 -15.56
C MET A 380 15.83 11.32 -15.37
N ILE A 381 15.03 11.53 -14.31
CA ILE A 381 14.45 12.84 -13.97
C ILE A 381 15.55 13.86 -13.68
N SER A 382 16.62 13.47 -12.98
CA SER A 382 17.76 14.33 -12.70
C SER A 382 18.47 14.75 -13.99
N LEU A 383 18.75 13.81 -14.88
CA LEU A 383 19.40 14.06 -16.17
C LEU A 383 18.52 14.92 -17.09
N ALA A 384 17.23 14.63 -17.14
CA ALA A 384 16.25 15.42 -17.88
C ALA A 384 16.18 16.87 -17.37
N GLY A 385 16.27 17.06 -16.04
CA GLY A 385 16.35 18.40 -15.41
C GLY A 385 17.63 19.17 -15.79
N GLN A 386 18.68 18.50 -16.21
CA GLN A 386 19.93 19.05 -16.73
C GLN A 386 19.94 19.27 -18.24
N GLY A 387 18.82 18.97 -18.92
CA GLY A 387 18.66 19.17 -20.35
C GLY A 387 18.94 17.95 -21.24
N ASN A 388 19.19 16.77 -20.62
CA ASN A 388 19.42 15.53 -21.39
C ASN A 388 18.14 15.07 -22.10
N GLN A 389 18.12 15.18 -23.43
CA GLN A 389 16.95 14.90 -24.27
C GLN A 389 16.60 13.41 -24.33
N ASP A 390 17.61 12.52 -24.35
CA ASP A 390 17.37 11.06 -24.36
C ASP A 390 16.72 10.62 -23.04
N ALA A 391 17.10 11.22 -21.90
CA ALA A 391 16.45 10.97 -20.63
C ALA A 391 15.00 11.45 -20.62
N MET A 392 14.69 12.61 -21.21
CA MET A 392 13.30 13.10 -21.38
C MET A 392 12.46 12.15 -22.23
N PHE A 393 13.05 11.65 -23.32
CA PHE A 393 12.38 10.69 -24.22
C PHE A 393 12.13 9.34 -23.54
N GLU A 394 13.11 8.80 -22.81
CA GLU A 394 12.94 7.55 -22.06
C GLU A 394 11.90 7.68 -20.94
N LEU A 395 11.82 8.84 -20.28
CA LEU A 395 10.74 9.13 -19.33
C LEU A 395 9.36 9.15 -20.02
N ALA A 396 9.27 9.78 -21.18
CA ALA A 396 8.03 9.75 -21.96
C ALA A 396 7.64 8.33 -22.34
N LYS A 397 8.58 7.50 -22.80
CA LYS A 397 8.37 6.07 -23.13
C LYS A 397 7.90 5.26 -21.92
N THR A 398 8.36 5.59 -20.74
CA THR A 398 7.96 4.89 -19.51
C THR A 398 6.46 5.06 -19.23
N TYR A 399 5.87 6.18 -19.59
CA TYR A 399 4.46 6.50 -19.35
C TYR A 399 3.59 6.44 -20.62
N ALA A 400 4.14 6.75 -21.81
CA ALA A 400 3.42 6.71 -23.06
C ALA A 400 3.14 5.29 -23.54
N TRP A 401 2.00 5.12 -24.25
CA TRP A 401 1.78 3.91 -25.02
C TRP A 401 2.59 3.96 -26.30
N ILE A 402 3.47 2.96 -26.50
CA ILE A 402 4.28 2.81 -27.70
C ILE A 402 4.03 1.43 -28.29
N PRO A 403 3.40 1.30 -29.46
CA PRO A 403 3.18 0.01 -30.10
C PRO A 403 4.49 -0.72 -30.37
N ASN A 404 4.54 -2.01 -30.05
CA ASN A 404 5.67 -2.91 -30.26
C ASN A 404 6.97 -2.56 -29.52
N ASP A 405 6.93 -1.73 -28.49
CA ASP A 405 8.03 -1.52 -27.56
C ASP A 405 7.87 -2.44 -26.35
N GLU A 406 8.41 -3.66 -26.45
CA GLU A 406 8.27 -4.69 -25.41
C GLU A 406 8.87 -4.26 -24.07
N GLU A 407 10.00 -3.53 -24.11
CA GLU A 407 10.69 -3.07 -22.91
C GLU A 407 9.89 -1.99 -22.18
N SER A 408 9.36 -1.00 -22.88
CA SER A 408 8.50 0.03 -22.34
C SER A 408 7.21 -0.57 -21.74
N ASN A 409 6.61 -1.56 -22.43
CA ASN A 409 5.41 -2.23 -21.95
C ASN A 409 5.70 -3.08 -20.70
N ARG A 410 6.85 -3.72 -20.63
CA ARG A 410 7.32 -4.46 -19.46
C ARG A 410 7.51 -3.51 -18.25
N ARG A 411 8.16 -2.37 -18.45
CA ARG A 411 8.31 -1.34 -17.39
C ARG A 411 6.96 -0.92 -16.82
N LYS A 412 5.97 -0.65 -17.69
CA LYS A 412 4.61 -0.29 -17.26
C LYS A 412 3.96 -1.36 -16.41
N LEU A 413 4.14 -2.63 -16.78
CA LEU A 413 3.61 -3.76 -16.02
C LEU A 413 4.23 -3.84 -14.62
N VAL A 414 5.56 -3.70 -14.52
CA VAL A 414 6.28 -3.72 -13.23
C VAL A 414 5.89 -2.52 -12.36
N LEU A 415 5.71 -1.35 -12.97
CA LEU A 415 5.25 -0.14 -12.27
C LEU A 415 3.75 -0.20 -11.88
N GLY A 416 3.01 -1.19 -12.36
CA GLY A 416 1.59 -1.34 -12.12
C GLY A 416 0.74 -0.30 -12.87
N ILE A 417 1.23 0.19 -14.03
CA ILE A 417 0.46 1.09 -14.89
C ILE A 417 -0.60 0.27 -15.61
N GLU A 418 -1.86 0.58 -15.34
CA GLU A 418 -3.00 -0.10 -15.94
C GLU A 418 -3.16 0.30 -17.41
N MET A 419 -3.30 -0.70 -18.28
CA MET A 419 -3.46 -0.53 -19.72
C MET A 419 -4.85 -1.01 -20.14
N ASP A 420 -5.53 -0.26 -20.98
CA ASP A 420 -6.78 -0.68 -21.60
C ASP A 420 -6.57 -1.94 -22.46
N SER A 421 -7.42 -2.94 -22.27
CA SER A 421 -7.27 -4.26 -22.90
C SER A 421 -7.47 -4.25 -24.42
N GLN A 422 -8.22 -3.29 -24.96
CA GLN A 422 -8.52 -3.17 -26.39
C GLN A 422 -7.56 -2.21 -27.09
N THR A 423 -7.34 -1.04 -26.50
CA THR A 423 -6.52 0.02 -27.09
C THR A 423 -5.04 -0.07 -26.69
N ARG A 424 -4.74 -0.82 -25.64
CA ARG A 424 -3.42 -0.93 -25.00
C ARG A 424 -2.84 0.42 -24.53
N GLN A 425 -3.71 1.40 -24.29
CA GLN A 425 -3.32 2.72 -23.80
C GLN A 425 -3.41 2.77 -22.29
N PRO A 426 -2.59 3.61 -21.61
CA PRO A 426 -2.74 3.83 -20.18
C PRO A 426 -4.14 4.38 -19.84
N VAL A 427 -4.82 3.76 -18.89
CA VAL A 427 -6.18 4.17 -18.46
C VAL A 427 -6.13 5.47 -17.66
N SER A 428 -5.05 5.71 -16.92
CA SER A 428 -4.90 6.87 -16.06
C SER A 428 -4.62 8.16 -16.85
N ILE A 429 -5.45 9.18 -16.63
CA ILE A 429 -5.23 10.54 -17.16
C ILE A 429 -3.90 11.12 -16.66
N GLU A 430 -3.50 10.84 -15.44
CA GLU A 430 -2.25 11.33 -14.86
C GLU A 430 -1.02 10.72 -15.56
N VAL A 431 -1.08 9.43 -15.88
CA VAL A 431 -0.02 8.74 -16.64
C VAL A 431 0.09 9.36 -18.05
N ASN A 432 -1.04 9.58 -18.72
CA ASN A 432 -1.05 10.21 -20.03
C ASN A 432 -0.55 11.67 -19.99
N ARG A 433 -0.89 12.41 -18.92
CA ARG A 433 -0.37 13.77 -18.69
C ARG A 433 1.16 13.75 -18.55
N ASN A 434 1.68 12.89 -17.70
CA ASN A 434 3.13 12.78 -17.45
C ASN A 434 3.88 12.45 -18.75
N ALA A 435 3.36 11.53 -19.55
CA ALA A 435 3.94 11.20 -20.84
C ALA A 435 3.94 12.39 -21.82
N PHE A 436 2.81 13.08 -21.91
CA PHE A 436 2.67 14.25 -22.78
C PHE A 436 3.63 15.38 -22.37
N GLU A 437 3.71 15.69 -21.07
CA GLU A 437 4.60 16.73 -20.55
C GLU A 437 6.08 16.41 -20.80
N TRP A 438 6.50 15.15 -20.70
CA TRP A 438 7.88 14.76 -21.01
C TRP A 438 8.17 14.84 -22.52
N LEU A 439 7.21 14.46 -23.38
CA LEU A 439 7.33 14.68 -24.83
C LEU A 439 7.47 16.16 -25.18
N ASP A 440 6.67 17.01 -24.56
CA ASP A 440 6.68 18.46 -24.77
C ASP A 440 8.01 19.08 -24.34
N LYS A 441 8.52 18.69 -23.17
CA LYS A 441 9.83 19.13 -22.67
C LYS A 441 10.97 18.70 -23.60
N ALA A 442 10.94 17.46 -24.07
CA ALA A 442 11.96 16.96 -25.02
C ALA A 442 11.94 17.72 -26.34
N ILE A 443 10.74 18.09 -26.83
CA ILE A 443 10.59 18.90 -28.04
C ILE A 443 11.15 20.31 -27.83
N GLN A 444 10.88 20.92 -26.67
CA GLN A 444 11.33 22.28 -26.35
C GLN A 444 12.83 22.38 -26.06
N ALA A 445 13.43 21.34 -25.53
CA ALA A 445 14.85 21.29 -25.19
C ALA A 445 15.78 21.13 -26.39
N SER A 446 15.25 20.82 -27.57
CA SER A 446 16.02 20.50 -28.77
C SER A 446 16.01 21.65 -29.76
N ASP A 447 17.18 22.17 -30.13
CA ASP A 447 17.33 23.09 -31.27
C ASP A 447 16.98 22.41 -32.61
N SER A 448 17.05 21.07 -32.69
CA SER A 448 16.76 20.25 -33.88
C SER A 448 15.44 19.48 -33.81
N CYS A 449 14.58 19.79 -32.86
CA CYS A 449 13.25 19.20 -32.63
C CYS A 449 13.22 17.67 -32.78
N ASP A 450 13.31 16.90 -31.67
CA ASP A 450 13.33 15.45 -31.74
C ASP A 450 12.08 14.90 -32.48
N TYR A 451 12.27 14.43 -33.72
CA TYR A 451 11.21 13.91 -34.59
C TYR A 451 10.47 12.71 -33.97
N ARG A 452 11.12 11.95 -33.09
CA ARG A 452 10.53 10.82 -32.38
C ARG A 452 9.48 11.31 -31.39
N CYS A 453 9.79 12.36 -30.63
CA CYS A 453 8.85 13.00 -29.70
C CYS A 453 7.65 13.61 -30.42
N LEU A 454 7.86 14.29 -31.55
CA LEU A 454 6.78 14.85 -32.39
C LEU A 454 5.82 13.77 -32.89
N TYR A 455 6.35 12.63 -33.33
CA TYR A 455 5.57 11.48 -33.76
C TYR A 455 4.67 10.97 -32.63
N TRP A 456 5.23 10.74 -31.45
CA TRP A 456 4.46 10.24 -30.34
C TRP A 456 3.47 11.27 -29.77
N GLN A 457 3.82 12.55 -29.76
CA GLN A 457 2.90 13.61 -29.36
C GLN A 457 1.68 13.71 -30.30
N SER A 458 1.84 13.41 -31.59
CA SER A 458 0.73 13.38 -32.53
C SER A 458 -0.37 12.40 -32.16
N PHE A 459 -0.05 11.26 -31.51
CA PHE A 459 -1.02 10.28 -31.06
C PHE A 459 -1.92 10.80 -29.94
N TYR A 460 -1.43 11.73 -29.11
CA TYR A 460 -2.25 12.35 -28.07
C TYR A 460 -3.34 13.22 -28.67
N PHE A 461 -3.04 13.94 -29.76
CA PHE A 461 -4.03 14.73 -30.50
C PHE A 461 -4.95 13.86 -31.37
N LEU A 462 -4.48 12.73 -31.90
CA LEU A 462 -5.31 11.80 -32.66
C LEU A 462 -6.37 11.11 -31.79
N ASN A 463 -5.99 10.71 -30.58
CA ASN A 463 -6.82 9.86 -29.74
C ASN A 463 -7.48 10.60 -28.56
N GLY A 464 -7.22 11.89 -28.39
CA GLY A 464 -7.77 12.68 -27.29
C GLY A 464 -7.25 12.24 -25.91
N LEU A 465 -6.01 11.76 -25.85
CA LEU A 465 -5.37 11.35 -24.61
C LEU A 465 -4.83 12.56 -23.88
N TYR A 466 -5.40 12.93 -22.73
CA TYR A 466 -5.03 14.12 -21.94
C TYR A 466 -5.32 15.47 -22.63
N VAL A 467 -5.19 15.58 -23.93
CA VAL A 467 -5.52 16.78 -24.75
C VAL A 467 -6.74 16.50 -25.62
N ASN A 468 -7.48 17.56 -26.01
CA ASN A 468 -8.59 17.40 -26.95
C ASN A 468 -8.11 16.87 -28.29
N THR A 469 -8.94 16.07 -28.96
CA THR A 469 -8.66 15.61 -30.31
C THR A 469 -8.49 16.79 -31.26
N ASP A 470 -7.36 16.86 -31.97
CA ASP A 470 -7.08 17.87 -33.00
C ASP A 470 -6.34 17.20 -34.15
N MET A 471 -7.10 16.85 -35.19
CA MET A 471 -6.60 16.21 -36.40
C MET A 471 -5.61 17.09 -37.17
N ASN A 472 -5.80 18.41 -37.15
CA ASN A 472 -4.92 19.33 -37.87
C ASN A 472 -3.55 19.42 -37.16
N MET A 473 -3.56 19.55 -35.83
CA MET A 473 -2.35 19.55 -35.04
C MET A 473 -1.61 18.22 -35.21
N ALA A 474 -2.29 17.09 -35.13
CA ALA A 474 -1.70 15.78 -35.34
C ALA A 474 -1.01 15.65 -36.70
N LYS A 475 -1.66 16.07 -37.78
CA LYS A 475 -1.08 16.08 -39.14
C LYS A 475 0.14 16.99 -39.25
N GLN A 476 0.13 18.17 -38.60
CA GLN A 476 1.29 19.07 -38.56
C GLN A 476 2.50 18.41 -37.81
N LEU A 477 2.24 17.78 -36.68
CA LEU A 477 3.27 17.09 -35.93
C LEU A 477 3.85 15.90 -36.70
N LEU A 478 3.02 15.10 -37.37
CA LEU A 478 3.45 14.00 -38.22
C LEU A 478 4.30 14.46 -39.39
N LYS A 479 3.93 15.60 -40.01
CA LYS A 479 4.76 16.18 -41.07
C LYS A 479 6.12 16.61 -40.58
N LYS A 480 6.19 17.30 -39.42
CA LYS A 480 7.47 17.68 -38.81
C LYS A 480 8.30 16.45 -38.43
N ALA A 481 7.66 15.38 -37.90
CA ALA A 481 8.33 14.12 -37.57
C ALA A 481 8.90 13.43 -38.81
N HIS A 482 8.15 13.48 -39.94
CA HIS A 482 8.62 12.97 -41.23
C HIS A 482 9.86 13.74 -41.71
N ASP A 483 9.81 15.05 -41.73
CA ASP A 483 10.90 15.90 -42.19
C ASP A 483 12.15 15.72 -41.31
N GLY A 484 11.96 15.59 -39.98
CA GLY A 484 13.03 15.30 -39.04
C GLY A 484 13.69 13.92 -39.27
N ALA A 485 12.88 12.88 -39.50
CA ALA A 485 13.40 11.54 -39.81
C ALA A 485 14.18 11.49 -41.12
N VAL A 486 13.71 12.23 -42.16
CA VAL A 486 14.44 12.38 -43.45
C VAL A 486 15.80 13.03 -43.19
N ASN A 487 15.83 14.14 -42.44
CA ASN A 487 17.05 14.88 -42.18
C ASN A 487 18.06 14.04 -41.33
N ALA A 488 17.55 13.19 -40.46
CA ALA A 488 18.36 12.27 -39.64
C ALA A 488 18.81 11.00 -40.39
N GLY A 489 18.26 10.72 -41.58
CA GLY A 489 18.53 9.50 -42.34
C GLY A 489 17.97 8.24 -41.68
N ASP A 490 16.98 8.35 -40.80
CA ASP A 490 16.33 7.24 -40.06
C ASP A 490 15.24 6.59 -40.92
N SER A 491 15.65 5.68 -41.79
CA SER A 491 14.74 5.00 -42.73
C SER A 491 13.65 4.19 -42.05
N ASP A 492 14.00 3.51 -40.96
CA ASP A 492 13.06 2.64 -40.24
C ASP A 492 11.95 3.44 -39.56
N PHE A 493 12.31 4.59 -39.00
CA PHE A 493 11.35 5.49 -38.37
C PHE A 493 10.50 6.23 -39.42
N LEU A 494 11.10 6.59 -40.53
CA LEU A 494 10.43 7.21 -41.69
C LEU A 494 9.30 6.31 -42.22
N ASP A 495 9.54 5.00 -42.36
CA ASP A 495 8.53 4.03 -42.77
C ASP A 495 7.36 3.97 -41.78
N LYS A 496 7.66 4.08 -40.49
CA LYS A 496 6.65 4.13 -39.42
C LYS A 496 5.75 5.37 -39.54
N VAL A 497 6.36 6.55 -39.74
CA VAL A 497 5.64 7.82 -39.91
C VAL A 497 4.78 7.78 -41.17
N ASN A 498 5.33 7.30 -42.31
CA ASN A 498 4.61 7.18 -43.56
C ASN A 498 3.39 6.25 -43.46
N LYS A 499 3.52 5.11 -42.79
CA LYS A 499 2.39 4.21 -42.51
C LYS A 499 1.27 4.91 -41.75
N THR A 500 1.63 5.69 -40.73
CA THR A 500 0.63 6.42 -39.94
C THR A 500 -0.06 7.50 -40.78
N ILE A 501 0.69 8.25 -41.61
CA ILE A 501 0.11 9.28 -42.50
C ILE A 501 -0.84 8.65 -43.51
N MET A 502 -0.50 7.48 -44.07
CA MET A 502 -1.36 6.74 -45.02
C MET A 502 -2.68 6.28 -44.40
N GLN A 503 -2.69 5.98 -43.11
CA GLN A 503 -3.92 5.57 -42.38
C GLN A 503 -4.85 6.74 -42.06
N LEU A 504 -4.37 7.99 -42.13
CA LEU A 504 -5.10 9.19 -41.82
C LEU A 504 -5.65 9.92 -43.05
N ASN A 505 -5.29 9.47 -44.25
CA ASN A 505 -5.80 9.94 -45.56
C ASN A 505 -6.80 8.94 -46.12
#